data_d4a72df07693737d39bf83faf2825e29
#
_entry.id   d4a72df07693737d39bf83faf2825e29
#
_cell.length_a   1.000
_cell.length_b   1.000
_cell.length_c   1.000
_cell.angle_alpha   90.00
_cell.angle_beta   90.00
_cell.angle_gamma   90.00
#
_symmetry.space_group_name_H-M   'P 1'
#
loop_
_entity.id
_entity.type
_entity.pdbx_description
1 polymer ?
#
loop_
_entity_poly.entity_id
_entity_poly.type
_entity_poly.pdbx_seq_one_letter_code
_entity_poly.pdbx_strand_id
1 'polypeptide(L)'
;MEKKQIRKRQKEKRSIKEKITGILLWIFEILVAILFAFVLVYFLGQIRTNVGQSMEMTLSDGDKVLIDTFSYRIGNPKRNDIIAFKPNGSETSHTYIKRVIGLPGEKVQIIDGMVYI
;
A
#
# COMPACT_ATOMS: atom_id res chain seq x y z
N MET A 1 5.21 8.51 -64.34
CA MET A 1 4.66 9.34 -63.25
C MET A 1 3.92 8.49 -62.18
N GLU A 2 3.21 7.48 -62.56
CA GLU A 2 2.38 6.64 -61.66
C GLU A 2 3.17 5.88 -60.58
N LYS A 3 4.29 5.27 -60.89
CA LYS A 3 5.15 4.55 -59.92
C LYS A 3 5.69 5.46 -58.79
N LYS A 4 5.88 6.72 -59.04
CA LYS A 4 6.40 7.71 -58.08
C LYS A 4 5.29 8.09 -57.06
N GLN A 5 4.05 8.19 -57.55
CA GLN A 5 2.87 8.45 -56.71
C GLN A 5 2.56 7.26 -55.79
N ILE A 6 2.63 6.04 -56.29
CA ILE A 6 2.40 4.82 -55.51
C ILE A 6 3.43 4.71 -54.37
N ARG A 7 4.70 4.95 -54.64
CA ARG A 7 5.77 4.94 -53.61
C ARG A 7 5.55 6.02 -52.52
N LYS A 8 5.06 7.20 -52.94
CA LYS A 8 4.77 8.29 -51.99
C LYS A 8 3.64 7.94 -51.04
N ARG A 9 2.54 7.37 -51.55
CA ARG A 9 1.39 6.88 -50.77
C ARG A 9 1.77 5.73 -49.84
N GLN A 10 2.66 4.82 -50.26
CA GLN A 10 3.15 3.73 -49.39
C GLN A 10 4.03 4.25 -48.26
N LYS A 11 4.90 5.24 -48.54
CA LYS A 11 5.74 5.86 -47.52
C LYS A 11 4.90 6.63 -46.48
N GLU A 12 3.86 7.30 -46.92
CA GLU A 12 2.93 8.05 -46.07
C GLU A 12 2.10 7.11 -45.15
N LYS A 13 1.58 6.02 -45.70
CA LYS A 13 0.87 4.99 -44.94
C LYS A 13 1.77 4.32 -43.90
N ARG A 14 3.05 4.10 -44.22
CA ARG A 14 4.04 3.52 -43.31
C ARG A 14 4.35 4.46 -42.13
N SER A 15 4.53 5.75 -42.43
CA SER A 15 4.77 6.78 -41.44
C SER A 15 3.58 6.95 -40.48
N ILE A 16 2.35 6.89 -40.99
CA ILE A 16 1.13 6.97 -40.18
C ILE A 16 1.01 5.73 -39.26
N LYS A 17 1.28 4.53 -39.80
CA LYS A 17 1.27 3.30 -39.01
C LYS A 17 2.30 3.34 -37.88
N GLU A 18 3.52 3.77 -38.14
CA GLU A 18 4.58 3.91 -37.14
C GLU A 18 4.21 4.90 -36.02
N LYS A 19 3.59 6.04 -36.39
CA LYS A 19 3.08 7.01 -35.40
C LYS A 19 1.95 6.45 -34.55
N ILE A 20 1.00 5.74 -35.15
CA ILE A 20 -0.12 5.12 -34.43
C ILE A 20 0.40 4.04 -33.48
N THR A 21 1.33 3.21 -33.93
CA THR A 21 1.94 2.16 -33.10
C THR A 21 2.70 2.80 -31.93
N GLY A 22 3.44 3.88 -32.17
CA GLY A 22 4.12 4.63 -31.09
C GLY A 22 3.14 5.17 -30.05
N ILE A 23 2.05 5.78 -30.49
CA ILE A 23 1.02 6.31 -29.57
C ILE A 23 0.36 5.17 -28.77
N LEU A 24 0.06 4.05 -29.42
CA LEU A 24 -0.54 2.89 -28.72
C LEU A 24 0.41 2.31 -27.67
N LEU A 25 1.70 2.23 -27.96
CA LEU A 25 2.70 1.79 -26.97
C LEU A 25 2.79 2.74 -25.79
N TRP A 26 2.78 4.04 -26.02
CA TRP A 26 2.76 5.05 -24.96
C TRP A 26 1.51 4.93 -24.06
N ILE A 27 0.34 4.75 -24.67
CA ILE A 27 -0.92 4.54 -23.92
C ILE A 27 -0.84 3.26 -23.10
N PHE A 28 -0.30 2.19 -23.68
CA PHE A 28 -0.12 0.93 -22.96
C PHE A 28 0.81 1.08 -21.76
N GLU A 29 1.92 1.79 -21.92
CA GLU A 29 2.89 2.05 -20.84
C GLU A 29 2.27 2.84 -19.69
N ILE A 30 1.48 3.87 -20.00
CA ILE A 30 0.73 4.65 -19.00
C ILE A 30 -0.29 3.77 -18.27
N LEU A 31 -1.03 2.92 -18.99
CA LEU A 31 -1.99 1.99 -18.36
C LEU A 31 -1.31 1.01 -17.42
N VAL A 32 -0.16 0.46 -17.81
CA VAL A 32 0.63 -0.46 -16.96
C VAL A 32 1.13 0.28 -15.71
N ALA A 33 1.61 1.50 -15.85
CA ALA A 33 2.06 2.31 -14.71
C ALA A 33 0.93 2.61 -13.71
N ILE A 34 -0.25 2.97 -14.23
CA ILE A 34 -1.45 3.21 -13.39
C ILE A 34 -1.88 1.93 -12.67
N LEU A 35 -1.93 0.81 -13.38
CA LEU A 35 -2.28 -0.49 -12.81
C LEU A 35 -1.29 -0.88 -11.70
N PHE A 36 0.00 -0.70 -11.96
CA PHE A 36 1.05 -1.00 -10.98
C PHE A 36 0.93 -0.11 -9.73
N ALA A 37 0.69 1.19 -9.90
CA ALA A 37 0.45 2.10 -8.78
C ALA A 37 -0.79 1.69 -7.97
N PHE A 38 -1.86 1.29 -8.64
CA PHE A 38 -3.08 0.81 -7.98
C PHE A 38 -2.83 -0.45 -7.15
N VAL A 39 -2.10 -1.41 -7.72
CA VAL A 39 -1.69 -2.64 -7.02
C VAL A 39 -0.84 -2.32 -5.79
N LEU A 40 0.14 -1.42 -5.92
CA LEU A 40 0.96 -1.01 -4.78
C LEU A 40 0.13 -0.40 -3.65
N VAL A 41 -0.77 0.53 -3.95
CA VAL A 41 -1.64 1.16 -2.94
C VAL A 41 -2.55 0.13 -2.28
N TYR A 42 -3.11 -0.80 -3.05
CA TYR A 42 -3.98 -1.86 -2.53
C TYR A 42 -3.25 -2.83 -1.60
N PHE A 43 -2.00 -3.18 -1.92
CA PHE A 43 -1.23 -4.16 -1.13
C PHE A 43 -0.47 -3.55 0.05
N LEU A 44 -0.04 -2.28 -0.05
CA LEU A 44 0.86 -1.67 0.93
C LEU A 44 0.16 -0.91 2.04
N GLY A 45 -1.07 -0.44 1.84
CA GLY A 45 -1.68 0.41 2.82
C GLY A 45 -3.18 0.24 2.98
N GLN A 46 -3.64 0.20 4.23
CA GLN A 46 -5.05 0.30 4.58
C GLN A 46 -5.25 1.51 5.50
N ILE A 47 -6.20 2.38 5.13
CA ILE A 47 -6.58 3.49 5.99
C ILE A 47 -7.61 2.96 6.99
N ARG A 48 -7.34 3.16 8.29
CA ARG A 48 -8.23 2.82 9.39
C ARG A 48 -8.40 4.02 10.32
N THR A 49 -9.54 4.07 10.96
CA THR A 49 -9.81 5.09 12.00
C THR A 49 -9.45 4.51 13.35
N ASN A 50 -8.68 5.27 14.13
CA ASN A 50 -8.41 4.92 15.52
C ASN A 50 -9.69 5.02 16.35
N VAL A 51 -9.97 3.99 17.12
CA VAL A 51 -11.12 3.94 18.02
C VAL A 51 -10.63 3.76 19.45
N GLY A 52 -10.98 4.72 20.31
CA GLY A 52 -10.64 4.73 21.71
C GLY A 52 -9.45 5.62 22.08
N GLN A 53 -9.32 5.89 23.37
CA GLN A 53 -8.38 6.85 23.94
C GLN A 53 -7.10 6.21 24.48
N SER A 54 -6.90 4.89 24.31
CA SER A 54 -5.76 4.17 24.89
C SER A 54 -4.39 4.53 24.27
N MET A 55 -4.40 5.24 23.17
CA MET A 55 -3.19 5.76 22.48
C MET A 55 -3.13 7.29 22.54
N GLU A 56 -3.91 7.91 23.41
CA GLU A 56 -3.91 9.35 23.66
C GLU A 56 -2.48 9.85 23.93
N MET A 57 -2.14 11.02 23.46
CA MET A 57 -0.79 11.61 23.30
C MET A 57 -0.02 11.15 22.05
N THR A 58 -0.35 10.02 21.43
CA THR A 58 0.23 9.59 20.15
C THR A 58 -0.83 9.62 19.04
N LEU A 59 -2.03 9.12 19.31
CA LEU A 59 -3.18 9.07 18.41
C LEU A 59 -4.44 9.40 19.18
N SER A 60 -5.22 10.35 18.67
CA SER A 60 -6.52 10.71 19.21
C SER A 60 -7.63 9.80 18.67
N ASP A 61 -8.74 9.75 19.41
CA ASP A 61 -9.94 9.06 18.94
C ASP A 61 -10.45 9.72 17.66
N GLY A 62 -10.75 8.93 16.63
CA GLY A 62 -11.18 9.40 15.33
C GLY A 62 -10.06 9.71 14.34
N ASP A 63 -8.79 9.67 14.73
CA ASP A 63 -7.66 9.87 13.83
C ASP A 63 -7.62 8.81 12.74
N LYS A 64 -7.33 9.24 11.52
CA LYS A 64 -7.12 8.34 10.39
C LYS A 64 -5.65 7.98 10.29
N VAL A 65 -5.36 6.70 10.32
CA VAL A 65 -4.00 6.15 10.22
C VAL A 65 -3.87 5.29 8.98
N LEU A 66 -2.71 5.37 8.36
CA LEU A 66 -2.32 4.46 7.28
C LEU A 66 -1.58 3.28 7.91
N ILE A 67 -2.15 2.08 7.74
CA ILE A 67 -1.57 0.83 8.25
C ILE A 67 -0.75 0.19 7.14
N ASP A 68 0.53 -0.04 7.41
CA ASP A 68 1.39 -0.85 6.58
C ASP A 68 1.08 -2.33 6.82
N THR A 69 0.53 -2.99 5.81
CA THR A 69 0.17 -4.42 5.88
C THR A 69 1.29 -5.35 5.42
N PHE A 70 2.36 -4.79 4.84
CA PHE A 70 3.43 -5.57 4.22
C PHE A 70 4.59 -5.87 5.16
N SER A 71 4.99 -4.91 5.99
CA SER A 71 6.17 -5.03 6.85
C SER A 71 6.14 -6.27 7.75
N TYR A 72 5.00 -6.61 8.32
CA TYR A 72 4.87 -7.79 9.19
C TYR A 72 4.58 -9.11 8.46
N ARG A 73 4.56 -9.10 7.14
CA ARG A 73 4.63 -10.34 6.35
C ARG A 73 6.06 -10.83 6.18
N ILE A 74 7.04 -9.93 6.29
CA ILE A 74 8.46 -10.23 6.09
C ILE A 74 9.23 -10.15 7.41
N GLY A 75 8.87 -9.23 8.30
CA GLY A 75 9.53 -8.95 9.57
C GLY A 75 8.68 -9.27 10.79
N ASN A 76 9.33 -9.29 11.95
CA ASN A 76 8.66 -9.46 13.24
C ASN A 76 8.46 -8.11 13.92
N PRO A 77 7.40 -7.94 14.73
CA PRO A 77 7.19 -6.75 15.54
C PRO A 77 8.35 -6.52 16.50
N LYS A 78 8.73 -5.26 16.66
CA LYS A 78 9.74 -4.83 17.61
C LYS A 78 9.07 -4.17 18.83
N ARG A 79 9.80 -4.09 19.94
CA ARG A 79 9.32 -3.34 21.10
C ARG A 79 9.10 -1.87 20.76
N ASN A 80 8.04 -1.29 21.26
CA ASN A 80 7.54 0.06 20.98
C ASN A 80 6.93 0.28 19.60
N ASP A 81 6.88 -0.71 18.72
CA ASP A 81 6.13 -0.58 17.48
C ASP A 81 4.64 -0.35 17.76
N ILE A 82 4.02 0.47 16.94
CA ILE A 82 2.56 0.65 16.96
C ILE A 82 1.98 -0.31 15.93
N ILE A 83 1.16 -1.24 16.40
CA ILE A 83 0.55 -2.27 15.56
C ILE A 83 -0.95 -2.12 15.52
N ALA A 84 -1.52 -2.48 14.39
CA ALA A 84 -2.95 -2.63 14.21
C ALA A 84 -3.30 -4.12 14.13
N PHE A 85 -4.21 -4.58 14.94
CA PHE A 85 -4.61 -5.99 14.98
C PHE A 85 -6.11 -6.15 15.23
N LYS A 86 -6.62 -7.31 14.87
CA LYS A 86 -7.98 -7.73 15.20
C LYS A 86 -7.91 -8.82 16.26
N PRO A 87 -8.56 -8.65 17.40
CA PRO A 87 -8.56 -9.69 18.44
C PRO A 87 -9.25 -10.96 17.91
N ASN A 88 -8.69 -12.12 18.25
CA ASN A 88 -9.22 -13.45 17.90
C ASN A 88 -9.38 -13.73 16.40
N GLY A 89 -8.71 -12.96 15.53
CA GLY A 89 -8.79 -13.14 14.08
C GLY A 89 -10.17 -12.91 13.46
N SER A 90 -11.12 -12.36 14.20
CA SER A 90 -12.47 -12.09 13.70
C SER A 90 -12.48 -10.96 12.70
N GLU A 91 -12.93 -11.22 11.48
CA GLU A 91 -13.06 -10.18 10.46
C GLU A 91 -14.10 -9.11 10.80
N THR A 92 -15.04 -9.43 11.66
CA THR A 92 -16.13 -8.55 12.09
C THR A 92 -15.77 -7.63 13.25
N SER A 93 -14.65 -7.90 13.94
CA SER A 93 -14.20 -7.07 15.05
C SER A 93 -13.51 -5.78 14.56
N HIS A 94 -13.61 -4.73 15.39
CA HIS A 94 -12.88 -3.49 15.14
C HIS A 94 -11.37 -3.72 15.15
N THR A 95 -10.65 -2.96 14.34
CA THR A 95 -9.19 -2.95 14.36
C THR A 95 -8.71 -2.14 15.56
N TYR A 96 -7.91 -2.74 16.42
CA TYR A 96 -7.29 -2.09 17.56
C TYR A 96 -5.88 -1.64 17.20
N ILE A 97 -5.52 -0.44 17.64
CA ILE A 97 -4.19 0.13 17.47
C ILE A 97 -3.56 0.23 18.85
N LYS A 98 -2.44 -0.46 19.05
CA LYS A 98 -1.74 -0.56 20.33
C LYS A 98 -0.24 -0.57 20.14
N ARG A 99 0.48 -0.25 21.22
CA ARG A 99 1.94 -0.29 21.26
C ARG A 99 2.42 -1.65 21.79
N VAL A 100 3.41 -2.23 21.14
CA VAL A 100 4.06 -3.48 21.57
C VAL A 100 4.92 -3.21 22.82
N ILE A 101 4.57 -3.84 23.92
CA ILE A 101 5.31 -3.73 25.19
C ILE A 101 6.20 -4.95 25.39
N GLY A 102 5.65 -6.16 25.25
CA GLY A 102 6.38 -7.43 25.41
C GLY A 102 6.55 -8.15 24.07
N LEU A 103 7.65 -8.84 23.91
CA LEU A 103 7.96 -9.68 22.76
C LEU A 103 7.71 -11.16 23.08
N PRO A 104 7.58 -12.03 22.07
CA PRO A 104 7.41 -13.47 22.29
C PRO A 104 8.49 -14.06 23.22
N GLY A 105 8.06 -14.85 24.21
CA GLY A 105 8.95 -15.49 25.19
C GLY A 105 9.28 -14.62 26.40
N GLU A 106 8.90 -13.36 26.43
CA GLU A 106 9.11 -12.48 27.58
C GLU A 106 7.98 -12.56 28.59
N LYS A 107 8.30 -12.32 29.86
CA LYS A 107 7.30 -12.19 30.94
C LYS A 107 7.11 -10.71 31.23
N VAL A 108 5.87 -10.24 31.12
CA VAL A 108 5.51 -8.84 31.41
C VAL A 108 4.81 -8.81 32.75
N GLN A 109 5.26 -7.96 33.68
CA GLN A 109 4.65 -7.73 34.98
C GLN A 109 4.31 -6.25 35.14
N ILE A 110 3.21 -5.99 35.79
CA ILE A 110 2.82 -4.62 36.17
C ILE A 110 2.81 -4.56 37.71
N ILE A 111 3.71 -3.76 38.25
CA ILE A 111 3.85 -3.56 39.70
C ILE A 111 3.80 -2.07 39.96
N ASP A 112 2.89 -1.63 40.83
CA ASP A 112 2.69 -0.22 41.19
C ASP A 112 2.58 0.74 40.00
N GLY A 113 1.90 0.28 38.93
CA GLY A 113 1.70 1.07 37.71
C GLY A 113 2.91 1.12 36.76
N MET A 114 4.01 0.45 37.10
CA MET A 114 5.20 0.32 36.25
C MET A 114 5.24 -1.03 35.58
N VAL A 115 5.69 -1.02 34.32
CA VAL A 115 5.82 -2.25 33.50
C VAL A 115 7.27 -2.77 33.58
N TYR A 116 7.41 -4.02 33.96
CA TYR A 116 8.67 -4.75 34.03
C TYR A 116 8.66 -5.89 33.00
N ILE A 117 9.78 -6.09 32.35
CA ILE A 117 9.96 -7.11 31.30
C ILE A 117 11.16 -7.98 31.65
#